data_5d6125e03569ec4b8cf1f8b7ece76d32
#
_entry.id   5d6125e03569ec4b8cf1f8b7ece76d32
#
_cell.length_a   1.000
_cell.length_b   1.000
_cell.length_c   1.000
_cell.angle_alpha   90.00
_cell.angle_beta   90.00
_cell.angle_gamma   90.00
#
_symmetry.space_group_name_H-M   'P 1'
#
loop_
_entity.id
_entity.type
_entity.pdbx_description
1 polymer ?
#
loop_
_entity_poly.entity_id
_entity_poly.type
_entity_poly.pdbx_seq_one_letter_code
_entity_poly.pdbx_strand_id
1 'polypeptide(L)'
;MNRIFHARIAVGQYLFLVLATIIVIYAMWMQHAVMAILFMLLLIIAIERLIHTTYTLTTDGRLLLFYGRFSRSEEILLKDIISVERASSMKIGRFAVMSYVLVKYGTKGKCAVLLPVKEDLFIKTLTNRLSEVKKYQFSIFFLQPSRK
;
A
#
# COMPACT_ATOMS: atom_id res chain seq x y z
N MET A 1 -17.92 0.62 10.19
CA MET A 1 -17.23 1.93 10.12
C MET A 1 -15.94 1.74 9.31
N ASN A 2 -15.84 2.44 8.19
CA ASN A 2 -14.66 2.35 7.32
C ASN A 2 -13.47 3.02 8.01
N ARG A 3 -12.29 2.39 7.97
CA ARG A 3 -11.06 2.98 8.52
C ARG A 3 -10.10 3.28 7.38
N ILE A 4 -9.65 4.53 7.33
CA ILE A 4 -8.70 5.02 6.32
C ILE A 4 -7.33 5.14 6.99
N PHE A 5 -6.33 4.54 6.37
CA PHE A 5 -4.93 4.64 6.76
C PHE A 5 -4.14 5.32 5.65
N HIS A 6 -3.38 6.34 6.00
CA HIS A 6 -2.48 6.99 5.05
C HIS A 6 -1.21 6.17 4.86
N ALA A 7 -0.70 6.17 3.64
CA ALA A 7 0.59 5.57 3.36
C ALA A 7 1.72 6.43 3.90
N ARG A 8 2.77 5.78 4.42
CA ARG A 8 4.02 6.43 4.78
C ARG A 8 4.90 6.57 3.54
N ILE A 9 5.49 7.74 3.36
CA ILE A 9 6.46 7.96 2.30
C ILE A 9 7.72 7.16 2.61
N ALA A 10 8.11 6.26 1.70
CA ALA A 10 9.35 5.52 1.83
C ALA A 10 10.55 6.44 1.61
N VAL A 11 11.66 6.18 2.33
CA VAL A 11 12.89 6.96 2.21
C VAL A 11 13.40 7.00 0.76
N GLY A 12 13.27 5.88 0.02
CA GLY A 12 13.64 5.84 -1.39
C GLY A 12 12.81 6.75 -2.29
N GLN A 13 11.53 6.92 -1.97
CA GLN A 13 10.64 7.84 -2.70
C GLN A 13 11.01 9.29 -2.45
N TYR A 14 11.37 9.62 -1.21
CA TYR A 14 11.86 10.95 -0.88
C TYR A 14 13.18 11.27 -1.58
N LEU A 15 14.11 10.32 -1.58
CA LEU A 15 15.39 10.45 -2.29
C LEU A 15 15.17 10.66 -3.81
N PHE A 16 14.23 9.91 -4.39
CA PHE A 16 13.85 10.07 -5.81
C PHE A 16 13.31 11.46 -6.11
N LEU A 17 12.46 12.04 -5.24
CA LEU A 17 11.93 13.40 -5.42
C LEU A 17 13.05 14.44 -5.38
N VAL A 18 13.97 14.33 -4.42
CA VAL A 18 15.11 15.24 -4.29
C VAL A 18 15.97 15.17 -5.54
N LEU A 19 16.31 13.95 -6.00
CA LEU A 19 17.12 13.76 -7.20
C LEU A 19 16.42 14.34 -8.45
N ALA A 20 15.14 14.07 -8.63
CA ALA A 20 14.35 14.58 -9.75
C ALA A 20 14.30 16.11 -9.74
N THR A 21 14.16 16.74 -8.57
CA THR A 21 14.18 18.20 -8.42
C THR A 21 15.53 18.79 -8.85
N ILE A 22 16.64 18.17 -8.45
CA ILE A 22 17.99 18.60 -8.84
C ILE A 22 18.14 18.51 -10.36
N ILE A 23 17.66 17.45 -10.99
CA ILE A 23 17.71 17.26 -12.45
C ILE A 23 16.90 18.36 -13.17
N VAL A 24 15.71 18.71 -12.66
CA VAL A 24 14.90 19.81 -13.23
C VAL A 24 15.65 21.13 -13.17
N ILE A 25 16.24 21.47 -12.03
CA ILE A 25 17.02 22.70 -11.84
C ILE A 25 18.22 22.73 -12.82
N TYR A 26 18.94 21.61 -12.94
CA TYR A 26 20.07 21.49 -13.86
C TYR A 26 19.64 21.64 -15.32
N ALA A 27 18.53 21.02 -15.74
CA ALA A 27 17.99 21.13 -17.09
C ALA A 27 17.56 22.57 -17.43
N MET A 28 17.00 23.29 -16.45
CA MET A 28 16.67 24.71 -16.59
C MET A 28 17.93 25.56 -16.73
N TRP A 29 18.96 25.29 -15.96
CA TRP A 29 20.25 26.00 -16.05
C TRP A 29 20.90 25.83 -17.42
N MET A 30 20.86 24.62 -17.97
CA MET A 30 21.40 24.31 -19.30
C MET A 30 20.49 24.74 -20.47
N GLN A 31 19.38 25.43 -20.20
CA GLN A 31 18.39 25.90 -21.19
C GLN A 31 17.76 24.76 -22.02
N HIS A 32 17.76 23.52 -21.52
CA HIS A 32 17.10 22.38 -22.15
C HIS A 32 15.61 22.36 -21.81
N ALA A 33 14.82 23.25 -22.41
CA ALA A 33 13.41 23.46 -22.09
C ALA A 33 12.57 22.16 -22.18
N VAL A 34 12.79 21.36 -23.22
CA VAL A 34 12.03 20.11 -23.43
C VAL A 34 12.29 19.12 -22.30
N MET A 35 13.55 18.95 -21.89
CA MET A 35 13.93 18.07 -20.79
C MET A 35 13.38 18.57 -19.45
N ALA A 36 13.43 19.87 -19.21
CA ALA A 36 12.90 20.48 -17.99
C ALA A 36 11.39 20.25 -17.87
N ILE A 37 10.62 20.43 -18.94
CA ILE A 37 9.17 20.19 -18.97
C ILE A 37 8.85 18.71 -18.72
N LEU A 38 9.58 17.78 -19.36
CA LEU A 38 9.37 16.35 -19.20
C LEU A 38 9.59 15.91 -17.74
N PHE A 39 10.70 16.32 -17.13
CA PHE A 39 11.01 15.99 -15.74
C PHE A 39 10.07 16.67 -14.75
N MET A 40 9.60 17.88 -15.05
CA MET A 40 8.61 18.59 -14.23
C MET A 40 7.25 17.84 -14.22
N LEU A 41 6.79 17.38 -15.39
CA LEU A 41 5.58 16.53 -15.48
C LEU A 41 5.72 15.24 -14.67
N LEU A 42 6.87 14.58 -14.80
CA LEU A 42 7.16 13.36 -14.07
C LEU A 42 7.18 13.60 -12.54
N LEU A 43 7.73 14.73 -12.10
CA LEU A 43 7.75 15.17 -10.72
C LEU A 43 6.33 15.39 -10.18
N ILE A 44 5.46 16.07 -10.95
CA ILE A 44 4.07 16.32 -10.56
C ILE A 44 3.32 15.00 -10.35
N ILE A 45 3.46 14.05 -11.30
CA ILE A 45 2.83 12.73 -11.20
C ILE A 45 3.35 11.96 -9.98
N ALA A 46 4.66 12.04 -9.71
CA ALA A 46 5.26 11.38 -8.56
C ALA A 46 4.76 11.95 -7.23
N ILE A 47 4.66 13.26 -7.11
CA ILE A 47 4.15 13.95 -5.92
C ILE A 47 2.67 13.60 -5.70
N GLU A 48 1.85 13.65 -6.74
CA GLU A 48 0.43 13.28 -6.68
C GLU A 48 0.26 11.86 -6.14
N ARG A 49 1.02 10.91 -6.67
CA ARG A 49 0.99 9.51 -6.24
C ARG A 49 1.38 9.34 -4.77
N LEU A 50 2.37 10.10 -4.31
CA LEU A 50 2.85 10.05 -2.93
C LEU A 50 1.83 10.57 -1.92
N ILE A 51 1.19 11.71 -2.23
CA ILE A 51 0.27 12.39 -1.32
C ILE A 51 -1.06 11.63 -1.21
N HIS A 52 -1.56 11.09 -2.33
CA HIS A 52 -2.90 10.50 -2.41
C HIS A 52 -2.93 8.98 -2.20
N THR A 53 -1.82 8.35 -1.80
CA THR A 53 -1.84 6.92 -1.49
C THR A 53 -2.52 6.68 -0.14
N THR A 54 -3.64 5.98 -0.17
CA THR A 54 -4.42 5.64 1.02
C THR A 54 -4.85 4.18 1.00
N TYR A 55 -4.95 3.58 2.19
CA TYR A 55 -5.43 2.22 2.40
C TYR A 55 -6.74 2.30 3.17
N THR A 56 -7.82 1.86 2.58
CA THR A 56 -9.16 1.88 3.20
C THR A 56 -9.62 0.48 3.52
N LEU A 57 -9.86 0.22 4.79
CA LEU A 57 -10.45 -1.02 5.25
C LEU A 57 -11.96 -0.82 5.37
N THR A 58 -12.70 -1.44 4.45
CA THR A 58 -14.17 -1.32 4.38
C THR A 58 -14.85 -2.31 5.35
N THR A 59 -16.03 -1.94 5.82
CA THR A 59 -16.89 -2.82 6.63
C THR A 59 -17.31 -4.10 5.89
N ASP A 60 -17.39 -4.03 4.57
CA ASP A 60 -17.80 -5.14 3.70
C ASP A 60 -16.72 -6.22 3.50
N GLY A 61 -15.65 -6.16 4.30
CA GLY A 61 -14.57 -7.13 4.19
C GLY A 61 -13.70 -6.95 2.94
N ARG A 62 -13.47 -5.71 2.52
CA ARG A 62 -12.59 -5.36 1.40
C ARG A 62 -11.49 -4.42 1.86
N LEU A 63 -10.29 -4.65 1.38
CA LEU A 63 -9.15 -3.75 1.51
C LEU A 63 -8.96 -3.02 0.18
N LEU A 64 -9.25 -1.73 0.18
CA LEU A 64 -9.09 -0.86 -0.99
C LEU A 64 -7.73 -0.18 -0.91
N LEU A 65 -6.92 -0.39 -1.94
CA LEU A 65 -5.62 0.26 -2.10
C LEU A 65 -5.77 1.35 -3.15
N PHE A 66 -5.71 2.59 -2.72
CA PHE A 66 -5.78 3.76 -3.60
C PHE A 66 -4.39 4.38 -3.74
N TYR A 67 -3.87 4.41 -4.96
CA TYR A 67 -2.53 4.91 -5.29
C TYR A 67 -2.55 6.27 -6.01
N GLY A 68 -3.56 7.10 -5.75
CA GLY A 68 -3.72 8.42 -6.39
C GLY A 68 -4.57 8.38 -7.66
N ARG A 69 -4.78 9.56 -8.26
CA ARG A 69 -5.68 9.75 -9.42
C ARG A 69 -5.24 9.01 -10.68
N PHE A 70 -3.95 8.90 -10.89
CA PHE A 70 -3.37 8.30 -12.12
C PHE A 70 -3.14 6.79 -12.00
N SER A 71 -3.48 6.18 -10.88
CA SER A 71 -3.33 4.73 -10.68
C SER A 71 -4.67 4.08 -10.45
N ARG A 72 -4.81 2.84 -10.93
CA ARG A 72 -6.00 2.04 -10.64
C ARG A 72 -6.01 1.66 -9.17
N SER A 73 -7.17 1.79 -8.54
CA SER A 73 -7.41 1.23 -7.21
C SER A 73 -7.42 -0.31 -7.29
N GLU A 74 -6.72 -0.94 -6.38
CA GLU A 74 -6.79 -2.39 -6.22
C GLU A 74 -7.73 -2.72 -5.06
N GLU A 75 -8.62 -3.68 -5.30
CA GLU A 75 -9.48 -4.24 -4.27
C GLU A 75 -8.99 -5.63 -3.89
N ILE A 76 -8.71 -5.84 -2.63
CA ILE A 76 -8.35 -7.14 -2.07
C ILE A 76 -9.45 -7.57 -1.13
N LEU A 77 -10.07 -8.72 -1.41
CA LEU A 77 -11.05 -9.29 -0.50
C LEU A 77 -10.35 -9.87 0.71
N LEU A 78 -10.83 -9.55 1.91
CA LEU A 78 -10.24 -10.07 3.15
C LEU A 78 -10.25 -11.60 3.22
N LYS A 79 -11.26 -12.23 2.61
CA LYS A 79 -11.37 -13.70 2.52
C LYS A 79 -10.22 -14.34 1.75
N ASP A 80 -9.63 -13.61 0.80
CA ASP A 80 -8.55 -14.10 -0.06
C ASP A 80 -7.16 -13.85 0.56
N ILE A 81 -7.09 -13.15 1.70
CA ILE A 81 -5.84 -12.89 2.41
C ILE A 81 -5.40 -14.16 3.14
N ILE A 82 -4.22 -14.62 2.80
CA ILE A 82 -3.60 -15.82 3.36
C ILE A 82 -2.82 -15.49 4.63
N SER A 83 -1.93 -14.50 4.55
CA SER A 83 -1.11 -14.05 5.68
C SER A 83 -0.83 -12.56 5.64
N VAL A 84 -0.67 -11.99 6.83
CA VAL A 84 -0.23 -10.61 7.04
C VAL A 84 1.03 -10.67 7.89
N GLU A 85 2.14 -10.27 7.32
CA GLU A 85 3.44 -10.35 7.95
C GLU A 85 4.10 -8.96 7.99
N ARG A 86 4.80 -8.68 9.08
CA ARG A 86 5.67 -7.52 9.15
C ARG A 86 7.02 -7.93 8.59
N ALA A 87 7.45 -7.27 7.52
CA ALA A 87 8.76 -7.50 6.93
C ALA A 87 9.60 -6.23 6.98
N SER A 88 10.91 -6.37 6.97
CA SER A 88 11.83 -5.24 6.86
C SER A 88 12.79 -5.47 5.69
N SER A 89 12.90 -4.47 4.81
CA SER A 89 13.71 -4.57 3.62
C SER A 89 15.19 -4.34 3.86
N MET A 90 15.54 -3.52 4.85
CA MET A 90 16.92 -3.15 5.11
C MET A 90 17.18 -3.12 6.62
N LYS A 91 18.06 -3.99 7.08
CA LYS A 91 18.60 -3.98 8.45
C LYS A 91 20.02 -3.45 8.39
N ILE A 92 20.27 -2.28 8.99
CA ILE A 92 21.62 -1.78 9.23
C ILE A 92 21.90 -1.97 10.72
N GLY A 93 22.64 -3.04 11.05
CA GLY A 93 22.88 -3.42 12.45
C GLY A 93 21.60 -3.83 13.17
N ARG A 94 21.30 -3.17 14.29
CA ARG A 94 20.09 -3.40 15.10
C ARG A 94 18.85 -2.61 14.64
N PHE A 95 19.02 -1.67 13.71
CA PHE A 95 17.93 -0.80 13.25
C PHE A 95 17.36 -1.28 11.93
N ALA A 96 16.03 -1.47 11.89
CA ALA A 96 15.30 -1.67 10.64
C ALA A 96 15.03 -0.30 10.00
N VAL A 97 15.72 0.00 8.91
CA VAL A 97 15.58 1.28 8.19
C VAL A 97 14.24 1.38 7.49
N MET A 98 13.67 0.25 7.07
CA MET A 98 12.41 0.18 6.35
C MET A 98 11.62 -1.02 6.80
N SER A 99 10.56 -0.80 7.58
CA SER A 99 9.53 -1.80 7.87
C SER A 99 8.34 -1.60 6.94
N TYR A 100 7.74 -2.70 6.52
CA TYR A 100 6.54 -2.70 5.69
C TYR A 100 5.65 -3.90 6.07
N VAL A 101 4.38 -3.78 5.72
CA VAL A 101 3.41 -4.85 5.93
C VAL A 101 3.25 -5.62 4.62
N LEU A 102 3.57 -6.90 4.64
CA LEU A 102 3.41 -7.81 3.52
C LEU A 102 2.08 -8.53 3.66
N VAL A 103 1.18 -8.30 2.74
CA VAL A 103 -0.11 -8.98 2.66
C VAL A 103 -0.06 -9.97 1.50
N LYS A 104 -0.10 -11.27 1.82
CA LYS A 104 -0.19 -12.34 0.81
C LYS A 104 -1.65 -12.66 0.55
N TYR A 105 -2.07 -12.65 -0.71
CA TYR A 105 -3.45 -12.88 -1.10
C TYR A 105 -3.58 -13.66 -2.41
N GLY A 106 -4.75 -14.27 -2.58
CA GLY A 106 -5.11 -15.03 -3.78
C GLY A 106 -4.42 -16.38 -3.92
N THR A 107 -4.95 -17.23 -4.78
CA THR A 107 -4.48 -18.60 -5.03
C THR A 107 -3.08 -18.68 -5.65
N LYS A 108 -2.62 -17.60 -6.31
CA LYS A 108 -1.29 -17.52 -6.96
C LYS A 108 -0.22 -16.88 -6.06
N GLY A 109 -0.51 -16.66 -4.77
CA GLY A 109 0.46 -16.10 -3.84
C GLY A 109 0.89 -14.66 -4.17
N LYS A 110 -0.02 -13.83 -4.68
CA LYS A 110 0.26 -12.42 -4.91
C LYS A 110 0.58 -11.73 -3.59
N CYS A 111 1.54 -10.82 -3.62
CA CYS A 111 1.96 -10.06 -2.46
C CYS A 111 1.70 -8.58 -2.68
N ALA A 112 1.02 -7.93 -1.73
CA ALA A 112 0.92 -6.48 -1.67
C ALA A 112 1.85 -5.97 -0.55
N VAL A 113 2.67 -4.99 -0.89
CA VAL A 113 3.56 -4.31 0.06
C VAL A 113 2.90 -3.01 0.47
N LEU A 114 2.56 -2.89 1.74
CA LEU A 114 1.87 -1.75 2.30
C LEU A 114 2.77 -1.04 3.32
N LEU A 115 2.80 0.29 3.25
CA LEU A 115 3.55 1.14 4.18
C LEU A 115 2.59 2.07 4.93
N PRO A 116 1.77 1.58 5.86
CA PRO A 116 0.88 2.45 6.63
C PRO A 116 1.69 3.29 7.64
N VAL A 117 1.24 4.52 7.91
CA VAL A 117 1.86 5.41 8.91
C VAL A 117 1.84 4.78 10.30
N LYS A 118 0.76 4.09 10.65
CA LYS A 118 0.56 3.39 11.92
C LYS A 118 0.53 1.89 11.70
N GLU A 119 1.70 1.26 11.53
CA GLU A 119 1.83 -0.17 11.20
C GLU A 119 1.13 -1.08 12.22
N ASP A 120 1.38 -0.87 13.51
CA ASP A 120 0.83 -1.73 14.58
C ASP A 120 -0.70 -1.66 14.64
N LEU A 121 -1.25 -0.44 14.49
CA LEU A 121 -2.70 -0.23 14.47
C LEU A 121 -3.33 -0.86 13.23
N PHE A 122 -2.66 -0.73 12.07
CA PHE A 122 -3.11 -1.31 10.81
C PHE A 122 -3.13 -2.85 10.89
N ILE A 123 -2.03 -3.46 11.33
CA ILE A 123 -1.91 -4.93 11.49
C ILE A 123 -2.98 -5.42 12.46
N LYS A 124 -3.11 -4.79 13.64
CA LYS A 124 -4.11 -5.17 14.65
C LYS A 124 -5.53 -5.09 14.10
N THR A 125 -5.86 -3.99 13.40
CA THR A 125 -7.20 -3.80 12.82
C THR A 125 -7.46 -4.80 11.71
N LEU A 126 -6.49 -5.04 10.84
CA LEU A 126 -6.61 -5.99 9.74
C LEU A 126 -6.76 -7.43 10.26
N THR A 127 -5.94 -7.82 11.23
CA THR A 127 -6.00 -9.16 11.85
C THR A 127 -7.33 -9.40 12.56
N ASN A 128 -7.84 -8.43 13.30
CA ASN A 128 -9.16 -8.53 13.94
C ASN A 128 -10.26 -8.71 12.90
N ARG A 129 -10.26 -7.95 11.82
CA ARG A 129 -11.24 -8.09 10.74
C ARG A 129 -11.12 -9.42 10.00
N LEU A 130 -9.90 -9.91 9.79
CA LEU A 130 -9.67 -11.24 9.21
C LEU A 130 -10.25 -12.34 10.08
N SER A 131 -10.08 -12.26 11.40
CA SER A 131 -10.63 -13.25 12.34
C SER A 131 -12.16 -13.23 12.34
N GLU A 132 -12.78 -12.04 12.27
CA GLU A 132 -14.24 -11.90 12.13
C GLU A 132 -14.73 -12.57 10.84
N VAL A 133 -14.14 -12.23 9.68
CA VAL A 133 -14.54 -12.77 8.37
C VAL A 133 -14.38 -14.29 8.33
N LYS A 134 -13.27 -14.83 8.83
CA LYS A 134 -13.04 -16.29 8.90
C LYS A 134 -14.04 -16.99 9.82
N LYS A 135 -14.38 -16.38 10.96
CA LYS A 135 -15.39 -16.92 11.88
C LYS A 135 -16.78 -17.00 11.23
N TYR A 136 -17.18 -15.97 10.47
CA TYR A 136 -18.44 -15.97 9.72
C TYR A 136 -18.46 -17.05 8.64
N GLN A 137 -17.37 -17.21 7.88
CA GLN A 137 -17.29 -18.26 6.86
C GLN A 137 -17.38 -19.67 7.46
N PHE A 138 -16.73 -19.91 8.59
CA PHE A 138 -16.80 -21.18 9.29
C PHE A 138 -18.21 -21.46 9.80
N SER A 139 -18.89 -20.46 10.35
CA SER A 139 -20.29 -20.57 10.82
C SER A 139 -21.26 -20.91 9.68
N ILE A 140 -21.11 -20.27 8.51
CA ILE A 140 -21.95 -20.53 7.34
C ILE A 140 -21.72 -21.94 6.78
N PHE A 141 -20.47 -22.42 6.79
CA PHE A 141 -20.14 -23.75 6.31
C PHE A 141 -20.81 -24.86 7.17
N PHE A 142 -20.93 -24.66 8.50
CA PHE A 142 -21.63 -25.58 9.39
C PHE A 142 -23.17 -25.48 9.32
N LEU A 143 -23.70 -24.35 8.87
CA LEU A 143 -25.15 -24.13 8.77
C LEU A 143 -25.75 -24.59 7.42
N GLN A 144 -24.93 -25.00 6.44
CA GLN A 144 -25.43 -25.61 5.21
C GLN A 144 -25.78 -27.07 5.47
N PRO A 145 -27.08 -27.44 5.53
CA PRO A 145 -27.47 -28.84 5.62
C PRO A 145 -27.06 -29.53 4.33
N SER A 146 -26.31 -30.61 4.47
CA SER A 146 -25.96 -31.55 3.40
C SER A 146 -27.22 -31.85 2.54
N ARG A 147 -27.36 -31.20 1.40
CA ARG A 147 -28.31 -31.70 0.39
C ARG A 147 -27.73 -32.99 -0.18
N LYS A 148 -28.27 -34.09 0.33
CA LYS A 148 -28.24 -35.39 -0.38
C LYS A 148 -29.21 -35.33 -1.54
#